data_bc6c0b648a52a774c061fe7c7669d658
#
_entry.id   bc6c0b648a52a774c061fe7c7669d658
#
_cell.length_a   1.000
_cell.length_b   1.000
_cell.length_c   1.000
_cell.angle_alpha   90.00
_cell.angle_beta   90.00
_cell.angle_gamma   90.00
#
_symmetry.space_group_name_H-M   'P 1'
#
loop_
_entity.id
_entity.type
_entity.pdbx_description
1 polymer ?
#
loop_
_entity_poly.entity_id
_entity_poly.type
_entity_poly.pdbx_seq_one_letter_code
_entity_poly.pdbx_strand_id
1 'polypeptide(L)'
;LWFKGYNLLTAKPTIYAANVSEDDLADDGASNPHVAKVREMAKEEGAEVFVICAQIEQELADLDEDEKKEYLEDLGVESSGLDKLVAASYSLLGLISFLTAGEDECRAWTIKKGTKAPQAAGKIHTDFERGFIKAEVVNYQDLLDNGSLAAAREKGDRRTWKERVRC
;
A
#
# COMPACT_ATOMS: atom_id res chain seq x y z
N LEU A 1 -17.35 -21.51 -0.50
CA LEU A 1 -17.71 -20.53 -1.57
C LEU A 1 -19.11 -19.92 -1.34
N TRP A 2 -20.09 -20.66 -0.87
CA TRP A 2 -21.47 -20.20 -0.66
C TRP A 2 -21.60 -19.09 0.39
N PHE A 3 -20.87 -19.18 1.50
CA PHE A 3 -20.90 -18.19 2.60
C PHE A 3 -20.45 -16.79 2.21
N LYS A 4 -19.56 -16.65 1.22
CA LYS A 4 -19.13 -15.33 0.74
C LYS A 4 -20.24 -14.50 0.12
N GLY A 5 -21.27 -15.16 -0.45
CA GLY A 5 -22.44 -14.49 -1.02
C GLY A 5 -23.37 -13.82 0.01
N TYR A 6 -23.30 -14.23 1.28
CA TYR A 6 -24.11 -13.63 2.35
C TYR A 6 -23.51 -12.32 2.91
N ASN A 7 -22.30 -11.97 2.53
CA ASN A 7 -21.62 -10.74 2.98
C ASN A 7 -21.55 -10.56 4.51
N LEU A 8 -21.48 -11.67 5.26
CA LEU A 8 -21.42 -11.63 6.72
C LEU A 8 -20.15 -10.91 7.18
N LEU A 9 -20.28 -10.04 8.20
CA LEU A 9 -19.14 -9.31 8.79
C LEU A 9 -18.06 -10.27 9.31
N THR A 10 -18.46 -11.34 9.97
CA THR A 10 -17.55 -12.37 10.52
C THR A 10 -16.81 -13.20 9.46
N ALA A 11 -17.22 -13.10 8.19
CA ALA A 11 -16.56 -13.76 7.06
C ALA A 11 -15.58 -12.83 6.32
N LYS A 12 -15.50 -11.56 6.73
CA LYS A 12 -14.59 -10.58 6.14
C LYS A 12 -13.26 -10.60 6.89
N PRO A 13 -12.13 -10.41 6.19
CA PRO A 13 -10.85 -10.21 6.84
C PRO A 13 -10.88 -8.92 7.68
N THR A 14 -10.21 -8.95 8.81
CA THR A 14 -10.22 -7.87 9.81
C THR A 14 -8.83 -7.27 9.97
N ILE A 15 -8.78 -5.97 10.21
CA ILE A 15 -7.60 -5.24 10.68
C ILE A 15 -7.96 -4.61 12.03
N TYR A 16 -7.06 -4.71 12.99
CA TYR A 16 -7.20 -4.06 14.28
C TYR A 16 -6.39 -2.75 14.31
N ALA A 17 -7.07 -1.64 14.54
CA ALA A 17 -6.45 -0.35 14.82
C ALA A 17 -6.36 -0.18 16.35
N ALA A 18 -5.18 -0.37 16.91
CA ALA A 18 -4.95 -0.16 18.33
C ALA A 18 -4.76 1.34 18.60
N ASN A 19 -5.80 2.00 19.10
CA ASN A 19 -5.73 3.41 19.45
C ASN A 19 -5.03 3.60 20.80
N VAL A 20 -3.92 4.30 20.80
CA VAL A 20 -3.07 4.54 21.97
C VAL A 20 -2.88 6.03 22.23
N SER A 21 -2.24 6.36 23.37
CA SER A 21 -1.76 7.73 23.64
C SER A 21 -0.53 8.06 22.82
N GLU A 22 -0.19 9.35 22.75
CA GLU A 22 1.01 9.84 22.09
C GLU A 22 2.29 9.16 22.64
N ASP A 23 2.39 9.00 23.94
CA ASP A 23 3.55 8.39 24.61
C ASP A 23 3.86 6.97 24.14
N ASP A 24 2.83 6.22 23.72
CA ASP A 24 2.95 4.85 23.22
C ASP A 24 3.21 4.77 21.69
N LEU A 25 3.16 5.90 20.99
CA LEU A 25 3.25 5.92 19.53
C LEU A 25 4.68 5.68 19.03
N ALA A 26 5.66 6.25 19.71
CA ALA A 26 7.08 6.21 19.31
C ALA A 26 7.66 4.78 19.28
N ASP A 27 7.20 3.90 20.18
CA ASP A 27 7.63 2.48 20.25
C ASP A 27 6.63 1.52 19.57
N ASP A 28 5.70 2.06 18.79
CA ASP A 28 4.60 1.31 18.14
C ASP A 28 3.77 0.51 19.15
N GLY A 29 3.62 1.04 20.38
CA GLY A 29 2.88 0.43 21.47
C GLY A 29 3.53 -0.84 22.04
N ALA A 30 4.84 -1.03 21.84
CA ALA A 30 5.54 -2.24 22.28
C ALA A 30 5.55 -2.37 23.81
N SER A 31 5.61 -1.27 24.54
CA SER A 31 5.55 -1.23 26.02
C SER A 31 4.12 -1.32 26.57
N ASN A 32 3.09 -1.16 25.73
CA ASN A 32 1.70 -1.15 26.18
C ASN A 32 1.13 -2.59 26.28
N PRO A 33 0.75 -3.06 27.49
CA PRO A 33 0.26 -4.42 27.70
C PRO A 33 -1.09 -4.70 27.02
N HIS A 34 -1.88 -3.66 26.72
CA HIS A 34 -3.15 -3.82 26.00
C HIS A 34 -2.89 -4.05 24.50
N VAL A 35 -1.93 -3.34 23.90
CA VAL A 35 -1.49 -3.57 22.52
C VAL A 35 -0.93 -4.99 22.36
N ALA A 36 -0.12 -5.44 23.33
CA ALA A 36 0.42 -6.81 23.31
C ALA A 36 -0.70 -7.87 23.26
N LYS A 37 -1.75 -7.71 24.07
CA LYS A 37 -2.93 -8.61 24.06
C LYS A 37 -3.69 -8.58 22.73
N VAL A 38 -3.87 -7.40 22.15
CA VAL A 38 -4.53 -7.26 20.84
C VAL A 38 -3.70 -7.96 19.75
N ARG A 39 -2.37 -7.81 19.77
CA ARG A 39 -1.47 -8.51 18.84
C ARG A 39 -1.53 -10.03 18.97
N GLU A 40 -1.61 -10.55 20.21
CA GLU A 40 -1.75 -11.98 20.47
C GLU A 40 -3.08 -12.52 19.90
N MET A 41 -4.20 -11.85 20.19
CA MET A 41 -5.51 -12.21 19.66
C MET A 41 -5.57 -12.14 18.13
N ALA A 42 -5.04 -11.07 17.55
CA ALA A 42 -5.01 -10.90 16.11
C ALA A 42 -4.17 -12.00 15.41
N LYS A 43 -3.08 -12.44 16.03
CA LYS A 43 -2.26 -13.54 15.52
C LYS A 43 -3.03 -14.85 15.49
N GLU A 44 -3.85 -15.14 16.49
CA GLU A 44 -4.71 -16.33 16.53
C GLU A 44 -5.77 -16.30 15.41
N GLU A 45 -6.29 -15.12 15.09
CA GLU A 45 -7.30 -14.92 14.05
C GLU A 45 -6.71 -14.73 12.65
N GLY A 46 -5.40 -14.60 12.52
CA GLY A 46 -4.73 -14.28 11.25
C GLY A 46 -5.02 -12.87 10.76
N ALA A 47 -5.30 -11.95 11.67
CA ALA A 47 -5.56 -10.53 11.41
C ALA A 47 -4.29 -9.69 11.57
N GLU A 48 -4.24 -8.54 10.87
CA GLU A 48 -3.18 -7.55 11.04
C GLU A 48 -3.54 -6.54 12.13
N VAL A 49 -2.52 -5.99 12.80
CA VAL A 49 -2.66 -4.93 13.82
C VAL A 49 -1.73 -3.79 13.45
N PHE A 50 -2.24 -2.58 13.50
CA PHE A 50 -1.41 -1.37 13.49
C PHE A 50 -1.77 -0.46 14.65
N VAL A 51 -0.81 0.34 15.09
CA VAL A 51 -0.96 1.28 16.20
C VAL A 51 -1.20 2.68 15.65
N ILE A 52 -2.15 3.37 16.25
CA ILE A 52 -2.57 4.73 15.86
C ILE A 52 -2.86 5.57 17.11
N CYS A 53 -2.62 6.85 17.04
CA CYS A 53 -3.15 7.83 17.97
C CYS A 53 -4.13 8.75 17.23
N ALA A 54 -5.42 8.57 17.48
CA ALA A 54 -6.45 9.34 16.77
C ALA A 54 -6.38 10.85 17.03
N GLN A 55 -5.84 11.26 18.18
CA GLN A 55 -5.61 12.67 18.47
C GLN A 55 -4.54 13.25 17.56
N ILE A 56 -3.40 12.58 17.40
CA ILE A 56 -2.32 12.99 16.50
C ILE A 56 -2.82 13.02 15.04
N GLU A 57 -3.62 12.04 14.61
CA GLU A 57 -4.19 12.06 13.25
C GLU A 57 -5.10 13.28 13.01
N GLN A 58 -5.83 13.70 14.02
CA GLN A 58 -6.64 14.91 13.93
C GLN A 58 -5.76 16.16 13.80
N GLU A 59 -4.67 16.26 14.54
CA GLU A 59 -3.73 17.38 14.47
C GLU A 59 -3.04 17.42 13.11
N LEU A 60 -2.60 16.25 12.61
CA LEU A 60 -1.98 16.13 11.29
C LEU A 60 -2.92 16.51 10.14
N ALA A 61 -4.25 16.36 10.29
CA ALA A 61 -5.20 16.65 9.23
C ALA A 61 -5.23 18.14 8.83
N ASP A 62 -4.87 19.03 9.75
CA ASP A 62 -4.88 20.48 9.55
C ASP A 62 -3.51 21.02 9.05
N LEU A 63 -2.47 20.19 8.99
CA LEU A 63 -1.13 20.56 8.58
C LEU A 63 -0.89 20.32 7.08
N ASP A 64 0.05 21.09 6.50
CA ASP A 64 0.55 20.78 5.16
C ASP A 64 1.55 19.61 5.17
N GLU A 65 1.99 19.16 3.99
CA GLU A 65 2.84 17.95 3.87
C GLU A 65 4.24 18.12 4.49
N ASP A 66 4.80 19.33 4.47
CA ASP A 66 6.12 19.60 5.04
C ASP A 66 6.01 19.68 6.58
N GLU A 67 4.98 20.34 7.08
CA GLU A 67 4.67 20.42 8.52
C GLU A 67 4.34 19.04 9.11
N LYS A 68 3.57 18.20 8.39
CA LYS A 68 3.30 16.82 8.81
C LYS A 68 4.57 16.02 8.98
N LYS A 69 5.49 16.15 8.05
CA LYS A 69 6.77 15.42 8.09
C LYS A 69 7.60 15.82 9.29
N GLU A 70 7.75 17.13 9.54
CA GLU A 70 8.47 17.64 10.69
C GLU A 70 7.84 17.17 12.01
N TYR A 71 6.51 17.24 12.11
CA TYR A 71 5.77 16.80 13.29
C TYR A 71 5.93 15.30 13.58
N LEU A 72 5.89 14.44 12.54
CA LEU A 72 6.11 13.01 12.70
C LEU A 72 7.56 12.67 13.07
N GLU A 73 8.53 13.41 12.52
CA GLU A 73 9.94 13.28 12.90
C GLU A 73 10.18 13.65 14.38
N ASP A 74 9.55 14.71 14.88
CA ASP A 74 9.62 15.13 16.28
C ASP A 74 9.01 14.10 17.23
N LEU A 75 7.95 13.40 16.80
CA LEU A 75 7.33 12.29 17.54
C LEU A 75 8.13 10.97 17.44
N GLY A 76 9.16 10.91 16.60
CA GLY A 76 9.93 9.68 16.36
C GLY A 76 9.15 8.61 15.59
N VAL A 77 8.17 9.01 14.77
CA VAL A 77 7.30 8.12 14.01
C VAL A 77 7.58 8.26 12.51
N GLU A 78 7.77 7.16 11.80
CA GLU A 78 8.12 7.17 10.37
C GLU A 78 6.95 7.51 9.43
N SER A 79 5.72 7.24 9.85
CA SER A 79 4.52 7.42 9.02
C SER A 79 3.27 7.63 9.85
N SER A 80 2.28 8.33 9.30
CA SER A 80 0.99 8.55 9.96
C SER A 80 0.20 7.23 10.16
N GLY A 81 -0.75 7.23 11.07
CA GLY A 81 -1.66 6.10 11.26
C GLY A 81 -2.54 5.86 10.03
N LEU A 82 -2.88 6.93 9.29
CA LEU A 82 -3.59 6.82 8.02
C LEU A 82 -2.76 6.07 6.97
N ASP A 83 -1.46 6.36 6.84
CA ASP A 83 -0.57 5.65 5.93
C ASP A 83 -0.46 4.17 6.30
N LYS A 84 -0.32 3.87 7.61
CA LYS A 84 -0.32 2.50 8.14
C LYS A 84 -1.63 1.77 7.81
N LEU A 85 -2.77 2.43 7.96
CA LEU A 85 -4.09 1.87 7.61
C LEU A 85 -4.19 1.55 6.13
N VAL A 86 -3.75 2.46 5.26
CA VAL A 86 -3.74 2.25 3.81
C VAL A 86 -2.87 1.06 3.44
N ALA A 87 -1.63 1.02 3.96
CA ALA A 87 -0.69 -0.08 3.70
C ALA A 87 -1.24 -1.44 4.17
N ALA A 88 -1.77 -1.52 5.40
CA ALA A 88 -2.39 -2.73 5.95
C ALA A 88 -3.62 -3.16 5.12
N SER A 89 -4.45 -2.21 4.68
CA SER A 89 -5.62 -2.49 3.84
C SER A 89 -5.22 -3.06 2.47
N TYR A 90 -4.19 -2.50 1.84
CA TYR A 90 -3.65 -3.01 0.58
C TYR A 90 -3.09 -4.42 0.74
N SER A 91 -2.33 -4.67 1.81
CA SER A 91 -1.80 -5.99 2.17
C SER A 91 -2.94 -7.00 2.33
N LEU A 92 -3.92 -6.69 3.18
CA LEU A 92 -5.05 -7.56 3.49
C LEU A 92 -5.89 -7.93 2.25
N LEU A 93 -6.13 -6.96 1.38
CA LEU A 93 -6.91 -7.14 0.16
C LEU A 93 -6.08 -7.75 -0.98
N GLY A 94 -4.78 -7.93 -0.78
CA GLY A 94 -3.84 -8.39 -1.80
C GLY A 94 -3.77 -7.45 -2.99
N LEU A 95 -3.79 -6.14 -2.72
CA LEU A 95 -3.72 -5.10 -3.74
C LEU A 95 -2.27 -4.67 -3.96
N ILE A 96 -1.97 -4.29 -5.18
CA ILE A 96 -0.74 -3.62 -5.57
C ILE A 96 -1.08 -2.46 -6.51
N SER A 97 -0.21 -1.47 -6.58
CA SER A 97 -0.32 -0.38 -7.54
C SER A 97 0.79 -0.44 -8.56
N PHE A 98 0.48 -0.11 -9.81
CA PHE A 98 1.47 0.21 -10.83
C PHE A 98 1.22 1.63 -11.34
N LEU A 99 2.28 2.27 -11.80
CA LEU A 99 2.25 3.65 -12.26
C LEU A 99 2.37 3.68 -13.79
N THR A 100 1.63 4.60 -14.39
CA THR A 100 1.87 5.02 -15.79
C THR A 100 2.38 6.44 -15.77
N ALA A 101 3.40 6.72 -16.58
CA ALA A 101 3.93 8.05 -16.80
C ALA A 101 3.88 8.36 -18.30
N GLY A 102 3.18 9.40 -18.67
CA GLY A 102 3.09 9.97 -20.00
C GLY A 102 3.42 11.47 -19.96
N GLU A 103 3.45 12.10 -21.14
CA GLU A 103 3.68 13.55 -21.26
C GLU A 103 2.55 14.35 -20.60
N ASP A 104 1.31 13.85 -20.72
CA ASP A 104 0.11 14.55 -20.24
C ASP A 104 -0.33 14.12 -18.85
N GLU A 105 -0.06 12.88 -18.42
CA GLU A 105 -0.59 12.32 -17.17
C GLU A 105 0.36 11.31 -16.54
N CYS A 106 0.54 11.44 -15.22
CA CYS A 106 1.08 10.38 -14.35
C CYS A 106 -0.05 9.83 -13.49
N ARG A 107 -0.23 8.50 -13.47
CA ARG A 107 -1.36 7.89 -12.76
C ARG A 107 -1.00 6.56 -12.10
N ALA A 108 -1.56 6.35 -10.90
CA ALA A 108 -1.50 5.09 -10.20
C ALA A 108 -2.75 4.23 -10.49
N TRP A 109 -2.53 2.93 -10.73
CA TRP A 109 -3.57 1.96 -11.04
C TRP A 109 -3.53 0.82 -10.06
N THR A 110 -4.63 0.56 -9.39
CA THR A 110 -4.74 -0.51 -8.39
C THR A 110 -5.23 -1.81 -9.03
N ILE A 111 -4.49 -2.89 -8.79
CA ILE A 111 -4.81 -4.25 -9.24
C ILE A 111 -4.60 -5.25 -8.10
N LYS A 112 -5.11 -6.46 -8.26
CA LYS A 112 -4.81 -7.56 -7.32
C LYS A 112 -3.44 -8.16 -7.63
N LYS A 113 -2.69 -8.50 -6.60
CA LYS A 113 -1.43 -9.24 -6.71
C LYS A 113 -1.65 -10.54 -7.49
N GLY A 114 -0.80 -10.81 -8.48
CA GLY A 114 -0.95 -11.96 -9.36
C GLY A 114 -1.87 -11.74 -10.57
N THR A 115 -2.40 -10.53 -10.79
CA THR A 115 -3.08 -10.15 -12.03
C THR A 115 -2.13 -10.30 -13.22
N LYS A 116 -2.59 -10.83 -14.34
CA LYS A 116 -1.77 -10.96 -15.54
C LYS A 116 -1.61 -9.61 -16.24
N ALA A 117 -0.49 -9.40 -16.94
CA ALA A 117 -0.15 -8.16 -17.60
C ALA A 117 -1.25 -7.61 -18.57
N PRO A 118 -1.93 -8.41 -19.40
CA PRO A 118 -3.03 -7.92 -20.23
C PRO A 118 -4.19 -7.36 -19.40
N GLN A 119 -4.56 -8.05 -18.32
CA GLN A 119 -5.65 -7.62 -17.43
C GLN A 119 -5.28 -6.37 -16.63
N ALA A 120 -4.00 -6.22 -16.27
CA ALA A 120 -3.49 -4.99 -15.66
C ALA A 120 -3.58 -3.82 -16.66
N ALA A 121 -3.16 -4.02 -17.91
CA ALA A 121 -3.31 -3.03 -18.98
C ALA A 121 -4.78 -2.67 -19.24
N GLY A 122 -5.69 -3.64 -19.11
CA GLY A 122 -7.13 -3.45 -19.20
C GLY A 122 -7.72 -2.49 -18.16
N LYS A 123 -7.02 -2.26 -17.04
CA LYS A 123 -7.40 -1.23 -16.07
C LYS A 123 -7.22 0.19 -16.60
N ILE A 124 -6.26 0.39 -17.49
CA ILE A 124 -6.04 1.66 -18.15
C ILE A 124 -7.12 1.87 -19.22
N HIS A 125 -7.27 0.91 -20.12
CA HIS A 125 -8.32 0.91 -21.14
C HIS A 125 -8.57 -0.52 -21.66
N THR A 126 -9.82 -0.84 -21.97
CA THR A 126 -10.24 -2.18 -22.43
C THR A 126 -9.54 -2.62 -23.71
N ASP A 127 -9.20 -1.70 -24.59
CA ASP A 127 -8.48 -1.99 -25.84
C ASP A 127 -7.05 -2.45 -25.56
N PHE A 128 -6.43 -1.98 -24.48
CA PHE A 128 -5.09 -2.43 -24.09
C PHE A 128 -5.09 -3.88 -23.60
N GLU A 129 -6.19 -4.38 -23.04
CA GLU A 129 -6.32 -5.80 -22.71
C GLU A 129 -6.38 -6.67 -23.97
N ARG A 130 -7.24 -6.26 -24.93
CA ARG A 130 -7.48 -7.01 -26.17
C ARG A 130 -6.28 -6.99 -27.12
N GLY A 131 -5.61 -5.85 -27.23
CA GLY A 131 -4.47 -5.64 -28.09
C GLY A 131 -3.12 -5.82 -27.41
N PHE A 132 -3.07 -6.41 -26.22
CA PHE A 132 -1.83 -6.51 -25.44
C PHE A 132 -0.79 -7.39 -26.13
N ILE A 133 0.38 -6.84 -26.38
CA ILE A 133 1.52 -7.55 -26.92
C ILE A 133 2.62 -7.70 -25.87
N LYS A 134 3.04 -6.57 -25.29
CA LYS A 134 4.05 -6.47 -24.23
C LYS A 134 3.92 -5.17 -23.46
N ALA A 135 4.38 -5.16 -22.24
CA ALA A 135 4.61 -3.95 -21.46
C ALA A 135 6.09 -3.86 -21.06
N GLU A 136 6.61 -2.67 -21.01
CA GLU A 136 7.94 -2.38 -20.51
C GLU A 136 7.77 -1.74 -19.15
N VAL A 137 8.40 -2.34 -18.15
CA VAL A 137 8.22 -1.97 -16.74
C VAL A 137 9.58 -1.76 -16.10
N VAL A 138 9.70 -0.71 -15.32
CA VAL A 138 10.85 -0.41 -14.46
C VAL A 138 10.33 -0.39 -13.02
N ASN A 139 11.12 -0.88 -12.08
CA ASN A 139 10.80 -0.74 -10.68
C ASN A 139 10.81 0.75 -10.30
N TYR A 140 9.89 1.16 -9.43
CA TYR A 140 9.76 2.56 -9.02
C TYR A 140 11.06 3.12 -8.42
N GLN A 141 11.71 2.37 -7.51
CA GLN A 141 12.96 2.79 -6.90
C GLN A 141 14.09 2.88 -7.94
N ASP A 142 14.21 1.88 -8.83
CA ASP A 142 15.20 1.90 -9.90
C ASP A 142 15.02 3.11 -10.84
N LEU A 143 13.77 3.53 -11.07
CA LEU A 143 13.48 4.72 -11.85
C LEU A 143 13.94 6.00 -11.16
N LEU A 144 13.68 6.13 -9.85
CA LEU A 144 14.13 7.29 -9.06
C LEU A 144 15.65 7.37 -9.01
N ASP A 145 16.33 6.25 -8.74
CA ASP A 145 17.79 6.17 -8.62
C ASP A 145 18.50 6.49 -9.95
N ASN A 146 17.86 6.18 -11.08
CA ASN A 146 18.39 6.47 -12.41
C ASN A 146 17.98 7.84 -12.97
N GLY A 147 16.97 8.48 -12.37
CA GLY A 147 16.46 9.79 -12.77
C GLY A 147 15.69 9.83 -14.10
N SER A 148 15.73 8.78 -14.92
CA SER A 148 14.98 8.69 -16.17
C SER A 148 14.77 7.25 -16.65
N LEU A 149 13.71 7.03 -17.45
CA LEU A 149 13.46 5.75 -18.12
C LEU A 149 14.58 5.36 -19.10
N ALA A 150 15.22 6.33 -19.74
CA ALA A 150 16.34 6.10 -20.67
C ALA A 150 17.56 5.55 -19.90
N ALA A 151 17.93 6.18 -18.81
CA ALA A 151 19.05 5.75 -17.95
C ALA A 151 18.80 4.38 -17.31
N ALA A 152 17.60 4.11 -16.82
CA ALA A 152 17.23 2.81 -16.30
C ALA A 152 17.29 1.70 -17.37
N ARG A 153 16.97 2.04 -18.62
CA ARG A 153 17.11 1.12 -19.76
C ARG A 153 18.56 0.77 -20.07
N GLU A 154 19.45 1.75 -20.06
CA GLU A 154 20.88 1.57 -20.31
C GLU A 154 21.55 0.68 -19.25
N LYS A 155 21.14 0.82 -17.98
CA LYS A 155 21.63 -0.03 -16.89
C LYS A 155 21.02 -1.45 -16.86
N GLY A 156 20.00 -1.72 -17.68
CA GLY A 156 19.35 -3.02 -17.71
C GLY A 156 18.27 -3.26 -16.68
N ASP A 157 17.86 -2.20 -15.93
CA ASP A 157 16.82 -2.26 -14.87
C ASP A 157 15.40 -2.37 -15.43
N ARG A 158 15.29 -2.43 -16.74
CA ARG A 158 14.02 -2.54 -17.46
C ARG A 158 13.65 -4.00 -17.70
N ARG A 159 12.43 -4.37 -17.31
CA ARG A 159 11.86 -5.69 -17.58
C ARG A 159 10.78 -5.61 -18.65
N THR A 160 10.77 -6.56 -19.56
CA THR A 160 9.70 -6.70 -20.56
C THR A 160 8.70 -7.75 -20.08
N TRP A 161 7.48 -7.33 -19.84
CA TRP A 161 6.38 -8.23 -19.45
C TRP A 161 5.59 -8.63 -20.68
N LYS A 162 5.49 -9.93 -20.91
CA LYS A 162 4.67 -10.54 -21.97
C LYS A 162 3.36 -11.05 -21.35
N GLU A 163 2.42 -11.44 -22.19
CA GLU A 163 1.06 -11.88 -21.84
C GLU A 163 0.96 -12.88 -20.67
N ARG A 164 1.97 -13.73 -20.45
CA ARG A 164 1.98 -14.76 -19.41
C ARG A 164 2.56 -14.32 -18.06
N VAL A 165 3.07 -13.11 -17.97
CA VAL A 165 3.69 -12.61 -16.73
C VAL A 165 2.61 -12.10 -15.79
N ARG A 166 2.76 -12.41 -14.49
CA ARG A 166 1.90 -11.90 -13.42
C ARG A 166 2.58 -10.72 -12.74
N CYS A 167 1.78 -9.71 -12.43
CA CYS A 167 2.18 -8.55 -11.62
C CYS A 167 2.31 -8.91 -10.15
#